data_b8e127a16db76b82f5b4c27c8ca45396
#
_entry.id   b8e127a16db76b82f5b4c27c8ca45396
#
_cell.length_a   1.000
_cell.length_b   1.000
_cell.length_c   1.000
_cell.angle_alpha   90.00
_cell.angle_beta   90.00
_cell.angle_gamma   90.00
#
_symmetry.space_group_name_H-M   'P 1'
#
loop_
_entity.id
_entity.type
_entity.pdbx_description
1 polymer ?
#
loop_
_entity_poly.entity_id
_entity_poly.type
_entity_poly.pdbx_seq_one_letter_code
_entity_poly.pdbx_strand_id
1 'polypeptide(L)'
;MNNLSDIGKIKEILSKHGFTFSKSLGQNFLINPSVCPRMAEYSGAGEGVGVIEVGPGIGVLTNELCQLADKVVAVELDKRLLPVLEETLGEYDNLKVVNEDVLKLDLHKLIAEEFAGMKVVVCANLPYYITSPVIMKLLEERLPIEAITVMV
;
A
#
# COMPACT_ATOMS: atom_id res chain seq x y z
N MET A 1 -11.46 11.23 9.34
CA MET A 1 -10.69 10.60 8.24
C MET A 1 -10.19 11.66 7.29
N ASN A 2 -8.91 11.62 6.93
CA ASN A 2 -8.35 12.54 5.95
C ASN A 2 -8.83 12.18 4.54
N ASN A 3 -9.21 13.21 3.77
CA ASN A 3 -9.51 13.00 2.36
C ASN A 3 -8.19 13.02 1.57
N LEU A 4 -7.62 11.84 1.35
CA LEU A 4 -6.32 11.68 0.72
C LEU A 4 -6.34 11.83 -0.80
N SER A 5 -7.49 12.09 -1.41
CA SER A 5 -7.56 12.49 -2.81
C SER A 5 -7.64 14.02 -2.98
N ASP A 6 -7.70 14.78 -1.90
CA ASP A 6 -7.66 16.23 -1.93
C ASP A 6 -6.21 16.72 -2.01
N ILE A 7 -5.83 17.30 -3.14
CA ILE A 7 -4.48 17.78 -3.40
C ILE A 7 -4.02 18.80 -2.34
N GLY A 8 -4.90 19.70 -1.93
CA GLY A 8 -4.58 20.72 -0.94
C GLY A 8 -4.19 20.11 0.40
N LYS A 9 -4.95 19.12 0.86
CA LYS A 9 -4.66 18.43 2.10
C LYS A 9 -3.37 17.61 2.02
N ILE A 10 -3.14 16.95 0.90
CA ILE A 10 -1.92 16.18 0.70
C ILE A 10 -0.70 17.08 0.74
N LYS A 11 -0.74 18.23 0.04
CA LYS A 11 0.34 19.21 0.07
C LYS A 11 0.61 19.71 1.49
N GLU A 12 -0.44 19.96 2.25
CA GLU A 12 -0.34 20.41 3.63
C GLU A 12 0.35 19.36 4.51
N ILE A 13 -0.09 18.11 4.42
CA ILE A 13 0.49 17.01 5.18
C ILE A 13 1.97 16.81 4.82
N LEU A 14 2.28 16.75 3.54
CA LEU A 14 3.66 16.56 3.08
C LEU A 14 4.56 17.71 3.52
N SER A 15 4.10 18.94 3.40
CA SER A 15 4.85 20.12 3.83
C SER A 15 5.14 20.10 5.33
N LYS A 16 4.17 19.69 6.13
CA LYS A 16 4.31 19.55 7.58
C LYS A 16 5.41 18.56 7.96
N HIS A 17 5.61 17.52 7.14
CA HIS A 17 6.64 16.51 7.36
C HIS A 17 7.92 16.77 6.56
N GLY A 18 8.09 17.95 6.00
CA GLY A 18 9.31 18.34 5.31
C GLY A 18 9.43 17.85 3.87
N PHE A 19 8.34 17.39 3.28
CA PHE A 19 8.33 16.97 1.87
C PHE A 19 7.89 18.09 0.96
N THR A 20 8.49 18.15 -0.23
CA THR A 20 7.99 18.96 -1.33
C THR A 20 7.08 18.09 -2.18
N PHE A 21 5.89 18.58 -2.50
CA PHE A 21 5.00 17.85 -3.39
C PHE A 21 5.67 17.66 -4.75
N SER A 22 5.74 16.42 -5.20
CA SER A 22 6.29 16.09 -6.51
C SER A 22 5.36 15.12 -7.24
N LYS A 23 5.49 15.08 -8.55
CA LYS A 23 4.71 14.17 -9.39
C LYS A 23 4.94 12.71 -9.01
N SER A 24 6.16 12.35 -8.60
CA SER A 24 6.49 10.97 -8.24
C SER A 24 5.84 10.51 -6.94
N LEU A 25 5.40 11.43 -6.07
CA LEU A 25 4.82 11.07 -4.78
C LEU A 25 3.34 10.74 -4.81
N GLY A 26 2.61 11.16 -5.83
CA GLY A 26 1.19 10.92 -5.76
C GLY A 26 0.41 11.29 -7.02
N GLN A 27 1.10 11.56 -8.09
CA GLN A 27 0.46 12.00 -9.32
C GLN A 27 -0.69 11.11 -9.76
N ASN A 28 -0.48 9.78 -9.74
CA ASN A 28 -1.48 8.83 -10.21
C ASN A 28 -2.71 8.76 -9.31
N PHE A 29 -2.55 9.09 -8.04
CA PHE A 29 -3.64 9.07 -7.08
C PHE A 29 -4.46 10.37 -7.12
N LEU A 30 -3.81 11.49 -7.47
CA LEU A 30 -4.38 12.81 -7.32
C LEU A 30 -5.19 13.25 -8.52
N ILE A 31 -4.87 12.76 -9.71
CA ILE A 31 -5.54 13.14 -10.95
C ILE A 31 -6.95 12.57 -11.02
N ASN A 32 -7.13 11.34 -10.51
CA ASN A 32 -8.43 10.67 -10.56
C ASN A 32 -8.75 10.02 -9.21
N PRO A 33 -9.62 10.63 -8.40
CA PRO A 33 -9.93 10.11 -7.07
C PRO A 33 -10.64 8.75 -7.08
N SER A 34 -11.10 8.26 -8.24
CA SER A 34 -11.74 6.95 -8.34
C SER A 34 -10.75 5.80 -8.51
N VAL A 35 -9.47 6.08 -8.77
CA VAL A 35 -8.46 5.05 -9.06
C VAL A 35 -8.22 4.14 -7.86
N CYS A 36 -7.96 4.69 -6.70
CA CYS A 36 -7.66 3.89 -5.52
C CYS A 36 -8.85 3.05 -5.03
N PRO A 37 -10.08 3.59 -4.95
CA PRO A 37 -11.24 2.76 -4.64
C PRO A 37 -11.41 1.60 -5.61
N ARG A 38 -11.24 1.83 -6.91
CA ARG A 38 -11.34 0.77 -7.92
C ARG A 38 -10.25 -0.28 -7.76
N MET A 39 -9.00 0.13 -7.53
CA MET A 39 -7.92 -0.82 -7.27
C MET A 39 -8.22 -1.70 -6.06
N ALA A 40 -8.71 -1.11 -4.99
CA ALA A 40 -9.06 -1.84 -3.79
C ALA A 40 -10.17 -2.87 -4.07
N GLU A 41 -11.20 -2.49 -4.82
CA GLU A 41 -12.27 -3.40 -5.21
C GLU A 41 -11.76 -4.57 -6.08
N TYR A 42 -10.95 -4.26 -7.10
CA TYR A 42 -10.43 -5.27 -8.03
C TYR A 42 -9.40 -6.20 -7.38
N SER A 43 -8.77 -5.77 -6.29
CA SER A 43 -7.76 -6.57 -5.60
C SER A 43 -8.31 -7.83 -4.97
N GLY A 44 -9.61 -7.87 -4.72
CA GLY A 44 -10.23 -8.93 -3.95
C GLY A 44 -10.21 -8.69 -2.45
N ALA A 45 -9.80 -7.50 -2.01
CA ALA A 45 -9.83 -7.14 -0.59
C ALA A 45 -11.26 -7.23 -0.05
N GLY A 46 -11.43 -7.84 1.11
CA GLY A 46 -12.73 -8.04 1.70
C GLY A 46 -12.65 -8.82 2.99
N GLU A 47 -13.77 -9.30 3.47
CA GLU A 47 -13.84 -10.12 4.67
C GLU A 47 -13.04 -11.41 4.49
N GLY A 48 -12.23 -11.76 5.49
CA GLY A 48 -11.38 -12.94 5.46
C GLY A 48 -10.12 -12.78 4.62
N VAL A 49 -9.85 -11.59 4.08
CA VAL A 49 -8.72 -11.32 3.19
C VAL A 49 -7.69 -10.43 3.87
N GLY A 50 -6.42 -10.84 3.78
CA GLY A 50 -5.28 -10.01 4.12
C GLY A 50 -4.64 -9.42 2.85
N VAL A 51 -4.17 -8.19 2.93
CA VAL A 51 -3.53 -7.50 1.82
C VAL A 51 -2.09 -7.13 2.16
N ILE A 52 -1.17 -7.46 1.26
CA ILE A 52 0.17 -6.90 1.29
C ILE A 52 0.17 -5.75 0.28
N GLU A 53 0.38 -4.55 0.75
CA GLU A 53 0.54 -3.40 -0.13
C GLU A 53 2.00 -3.03 -0.24
N VAL A 54 2.49 -2.93 -1.48
CA VAL A 54 3.87 -2.53 -1.74
C VAL A 54 3.90 -1.06 -2.14
N GLY A 55 4.64 -0.25 -1.38
CA GLY A 55 4.79 1.16 -1.67
C GLY A 55 3.56 2.01 -1.38
N PRO A 56 3.09 2.06 -0.12
CA PRO A 56 1.88 2.83 0.21
C PRO A 56 2.00 4.33 -0.03
N GLY A 57 3.22 4.86 -0.09
CA GLY A 57 3.43 6.30 -0.26
C GLY A 57 2.81 7.07 0.89
N ILE A 58 1.88 7.96 0.56
CA ILE A 58 1.16 8.74 1.57
C ILE A 58 -0.11 8.06 2.08
N GLY A 59 -0.43 6.86 1.58
CA GLY A 59 -1.50 6.04 2.13
C GLY A 59 -2.85 6.14 1.45
N VAL A 60 -2.94 6.68 0.24
CA VAL A 60 -4.23 6.86 -0.45
C VAL A 60 -4.90 5.51 -0.73
N LEU A 61 -4.17 4.59 -1.36
CA LEU A 61 -4.68 3.23 -1.62
C LEU A 61 -4.83 2.46 -0.31
N THR A 62 -3.88 2.60 0.61
CA THR A 62 -3.91 1.94 1.91
C THR A 62 -5.21 2.24 2.66
N ASN A 63 -5.63 3.51 2.63
CA ASN A 63 -6.88 3.94 3.26
C ASN A 63 -8.08 3.15 2.73
N GLU A 64 -8.15 2.93 1.42
CA GLU A 64 -9.23 2.16 0.81
C GLU A 64 -9.14 0.67 1.17
N LEU A 65 -7.93 0.11 1.16
CA LEU A 65 -7.72 -1.29 1.50
C LEU A 65 -8.09 -1.59 2.97
N CYS A 66 -7.74 -0.70 3.88
CA CYS A 66 -8.06 -0.86 5.30
C CYS A 66 -9.56 -0.88 5.57
N GLN A 67 -10.35 -0.24 4.74
CA GLN A 67 -11.81 -0.24 4.87
C GLN A 67 -12.45 -1.54 4.40
N LEU A 68 -11.78 -2.30 3.55
CA LEU A 68 -12.32 -3.53 2.95
C LEU A 68 -11.75 -4.80 3.55
N ALA A 69 -10.45 -4.84 3.81
CA ALA A 69 -9.74 -6.05 4.22
C ALA A 69 -9.75 -6.26 5.74
N ASP A 70 -9.60 -7.51 6.16
CA ASP A 70 -9.46 -7.81 7.58
C ASP A 70 -8.12 -7.32 8.12
N LYS A 71 -7.08 -7.37 7.29
CA LYS A 71 -5.74 -6.91 7.68
C LYS A 71 -4.97 -6.42 6.48
N VAL A 72 -4.23 -5.34 6.66
CA VAL A 72 -3.32 -4.78 5.66
C VAL A 72 -1.92 -4.66 6.25
N VAL A 73 -0.93 -5.18 5.54
CA VAL A 73 0.49 -4.94 5.84
C VAL A 73 1.06 -4.15 4.69
N ALA A 74 1.47 -2.92 4.97
CA ALA A 74 2.06 -2.02 3.98
C ALA A 74 3.58 -2.02 4.13
N VAL A 75 4.28 -2.30 3.04
CA VAL A 75 5.74 -2.36 3.01
C VAL A 75 6.27 -1.09 2.36
N GLU A 76 6.93 -0.25 3.14
CA GLU A 76 7.44 1.05 2.70
C GLU A 76 8.95 1.14 2.91
N LEU A 77 9.68 1.38 1.83
CA LEU A 77 11.13 1.50 1.86
C LEU A 77 11.60 2.84 2.47
N ASP A 78 10.89 3.93 2.16
CA ASP A 78 11.29 5.27 2.58
C ASP A 78 10.82 5.56 4.02
N LYS A 79 11.76 5.48 4.96
CA LYS A 79 11.44 5.72 6.39
C LYS A 79 10.89 7.12 6.66
N ARG A 80 11.13 8.09 5.77
CA ARG A 80 10.60 9.45 5.94
C ARG A 80 9.09 9.50 5.79
N LEU A 81 8.50 8.50 5.12
CA LEU A 81 7.05 8.42 4.95
C LEU A 81 6.35 7.79 6.16
N LEU A 82 7.08 7.16 7.09
CA LEU A 82 6.45 6.53 8.25
C LEU A 82 5.67 7.52 9.12
N PRO A 83 6.19 8.71 9.46
CA PRO A 83 5.40 9.69 10.19
C PRO A 83 4.19 10.19 9.41
N VAL A 84 4.29 10.28 8.09
CA VAL A 84 3.17 10.67 7.21
C VAL A 84 2.07 9.62 7.30
N LEU A 85 2.42 8.34 7.21
CA LEU A 85 1.46 7.24 7.30
C LEU A 85 0.81 7.17 8.67
N GLU A 86 1.55 7.43 9.72
CA GLU A 86 1.00 7.50 11.07
C GLU A 86 -0.05 8.62 11.20
N GLU A 87 0.21 9.78 10.62
CA GLU A 87 -0.75 10.89 10.63
C GLU A 87 -1.99 10.58 9.80
N THR A 88 -1.81 10.00 8.60
CA THR A 88 -2.92 9.77 7.69
C THR A 88 -3.77 8.56 8.05
N LEU A 89 -3.17 7.52 8.63
CA LEU A 89 -3.78 6.19 8.78
C LEU A 89 -3.67 5.62 10.19
N GLY A 90 -3.12 6.36 11.16
CA GLY A 90 -2.90 5.85 12.51
C GLY A 90 -4.17 5.41 13.25
N GLU A 91 -5.35 5.78 12.74
CA GLU A 91 -6.63 5.38 13.32
C GLU A 91 -7.03 3.93 13.01
N TYR A 92 -6.38 3.29 12.02
CA TYR A 92 -6.73 1.92 11.63
C TYR A 92 -6.02 0.87 12.49
N ASP A 93 -6.80 0.03 13.14
CA ASP A 93 -6.30 -1.08 13.96
C ASP A 93 -5.81 -2.26 13.14
N ASN A 94 -6.28 -2.36 11.90
CA ASN A 94 -5.98 -3.48 11.00
C ASN A 94 -4.81 -3.21 10.05
N LEU A 95 -4.06 -2.14 10.28
CA LEU A 95 -2.91 -1.77 9.45
C LEU A 95 -1.61 -1.97 10.23
N LYS A 96 -0.65 -2.63 9.58
CA LYS A 96 0.74 -2.68 10.04
C LYS A 96 1.64 -2.13 8.93
N VAL A 97 2.49 -1.18 9.26
CA VAL A 97 3.48 -0.63 8.33
C VAL A 97 4.84 -1.23 8.65
N VAL A 98 5.49 -1.79 7.63
CA VAL A 98 6.80 -2.40 7.72
C VAL A 98 7.78 -1.56 6.91
N ASN A 99 8.85 -1.09 7.55
CA ASN A 99 9.89 -0.31 6.88
C ASN A 99 10.98 -1.24 6.37
N GLU A 100 10.76 -1.78 5.20
CA GLU A 100 11.67 -2.75 4.58
C GLU A 100 11.67 -2.58 3.06
N ASP A 101 12.70 -3.14 2.42
CA ASP A 101 12.73 -3.29 0.97
C ASP A 101 12.01 -4.58 0.60
N VAL A 102 10.91 -4.48 -0.12
CA VAL A 102 10.11 -5.65 -0.52
C VAL A 102 10.93 -6.67 -1.31
N LEU A 103 11.95 -6.22 -2.06
CA LEU A 103 12.81 -7.12 -2.83
C LEU A 103 13.73 -7.97 -1.94
N LYS A 104 13.93 -7.57 -0.70
CA LYS A 104 14.80 -8.26 0.28
C LYS A 104 14.03 -8.92 1.40
N LEU A 105 12.75 -8.59 1.54
CA LEU A 105 11.91 -9.08 2.62
C LEU A 105 11.55 -10.56 2.42
N ASP A 106 11.57 -11.33 3.52
CA ASP A 106 11.07 -12.71 3.50
C ASP A 106 9.54 -12.70 3.55
N LEU A 107 8.93 -12.77 2.38
CA LEU A 107 7.48 -12.70 2.24
C LEU A 107 6.78 -13.97 2.71
N HIS A 108 7.41 -15.14 2.62
CA HIS A 108 6.84 -16.37 3.17
C HIS A 108 6.67 -16.25 4.68
N LYS A 109 7.68 -15.74 5.35
CA LYS A 109 7.64 -15.50 6.79
C LYS A 109 6.58 -14.46 7.16
N LEU A 110 6.55 -13.36 6.42
CA LEU A 110 5.57 -12.30 6.65
C LEU A 110 4.14 -12.83 6.57
N ILE A 111 3.84 -13.60 5.52
CA ILE A 111 2.51 -14.17 5.33
C ILE A 111 2.17 -15.13 6.47
N ALA A 112 3.11 -16.00 6.87
CA ALA A 112 2.88 -16.95 7.94
C ALA A 112 2.62 -16.28 9.28
N GLU A 113 3.34 -15.19 9.58
CA GLU A 113 3.21 -14.48 10.85
C GLU A 113 2.00 -13.55 10.90
N GLU A 114 1.70 -12.87 9.78
CA GLU A 114 0.73 -11.78 9.79
C GLU A 114 -0.65 -12.17 9.27
N PHE A 115 -0.74 -13.19 8.42
CA PHE A 115 -1.97 -13.53 7.71
C PHE A 115 -2.45 -14.96 7.92
N ALA A 116 -2.10 -15.56 9.04
CA ALA A 116 -2.50 -16.96 9.32
C ALA A 116 -4.02 -17.11 9.20
N GLY A 117 -4.46 -18.08 8.39
CA GLY A 117 -5.88 -18.37 8.20
C GLY A 117 -6.62 -17.43 7.25
N MET A 118 -5.92 -16.49 6.63
CA MET A 118 -6.51 -15.55 5.69
C MET A 118 -6.13 -15.88 4.25
N LYS A 119 -7.00 -15.52 3.32
CA LYS A 119 -6.60 -15.40 1.91
C LYS A 119 -5.74 -14.15 1.78
N VAL A 120 -4.68 -14.22 0.99
CA VAL A 120 -3.75 -13.10 0.84
C VAL A 120 -3.73 -12.62 -0.60
N VAL A 121 -3.86 -11.32 -0.79
CA VAL A 121 -3.68 -10.67 -2.08
C VAL A 121 -2.61 -9.59 -1.95
N VAL A 122 -2.00 -9.22 -3.08
CA VAL A 122 -0.98 -8.18 -3.13
C VAL A 122 -1.49 -7.02 -3.98
N CYS A 123 -1.34 -5.82 -3.49
CA CYS A 123 -1.61 -4.58 -4.22
C CYS A 123 -0.34 -3.75 -4.32
N ALA A 124 -0.07 -3.19 -5.48
CA ALA A 124 1.08 -2.31 -5.65
C ALA A 124 0.76 -1.21 -6.66
N ASN A 125 1.03 0.03 -6.26
CA ASN A 125 1.00 1.17 -7.15
C ASN A 125 2.38 1.84 -7.11
N LEU A 126 3.28 1.31 -7.91
CA LEU A 126 4.69 1.65 -7.91
C LEU A 126 5.08 2.38 -9.19
N PRO A 127 6.20 3.14 -9.18
CA PRO A 127 6.80 3.60 -10.41
C PRO A 127 7.06 2.41 -11.34
N TYR A 128 6.82 2.60 -12.64
CA TYR A 128 6.87 1.50 -13.60
C TYR A 128 8.23 0.76 -13.64
N TYR A 129 9.32 1.46 -13.34
CA TYR A 129 10.66 0.86 -13.38
C TYR A 129 10.93 -0.17 -12.27
N ILE A 130 10.13 -0.17 -11.20
CA ILE A 130 10.27 -1.14 -10.11
C ILE A 130 9.15 -2.19 -10.12
N THR A 131 8.09 -1.97 -10.88
CA THR A 131 6.95 -2.89 -10.93
C THR A 131 7.34 -4.28 -11.40
N SER A 132 8.13 -4.37 -12.48
CA SER A 132 8.56 -5.68 -13.02
C SER A 132 9.41 -6.49 -12.04
N PRO A 133 10.45 -5.93 -11.38
CA PRO A 133 11.18 -6.67 -10.36
C PRO A 133 10.32 -7.18 -9.22
N VAL A 134 9.36 -6.38 -8.77
CA VAL A 134 8.45 -6.78 -7.69
C VAL A 134 7.56 -7.93 -8.14
N ILE A 135 6.93 -7.83 -9.31
CA ILE A 135 6.09 -8.91 -9.85
C ILE A 135 6.90 -10.19 -10.02
N MET A 136 8.10 -10.10 -10.57
CA MET A 136 8.97 -11.26 -10.77
C MET A 136 9.28 -11.94 -9.44
N LYS A 137 9.63 -11.19 -8.41
CA LYS A 137 9.87 -11.75 -7.09
C LYS A 137 8.66 -12.50 -6.56
N LEU A 138 7.48 -11.89 -6.65
CA LEU A 138 6.23 -12.49 -6.14
C LEU A 138 5.92 -13.80 -6.84
N LEU A 139 6.16 -13.89 -8.15
CA LEU A 139 5.90 -15.08 -8.94
C LEU A 139 6.97 -16.16 -8.72
N GLU A 140 8.24 -15.79 -8.68
CA GLU A 140 9.36 -16.73 -8.53
C GLU A 140 9.38 -17.41 -7.16
N GLU A 141 8.99 -16.71 -6.11
CA GLU A 141 8.97 -17.25 -4.75
C GLU A 141 7.79 -18.16 -4.48
N ARG A 142 6.85 -18.28 -5.41
CA ARG A 142 5.66 -19.14 -5.28
C ARG A 142 4.93 -18.93 -3.95
N LEU A 143 4.63 -17.68 -3.65
CA LEU A 143 3.95 -17.30 -2.43
C LEU A 143 2.50 -17.82 -2.42
N PRO A 144 1.96 -18.11 -1.22
CA PRO A 144 0.55 -18.50 -1.11
C PRO A 144 -0.38 -17.30 -1.19
N ILE A 145 -0.38 -16.64 -2.34
CA ILE A 145 -1.21 -15.47 -2.62
C ILE A 145 -2.20 -15.78 -3.74
N GLU A 146 -3.39 -15.19 -3.65
CA GLU A 146 -4.48 -15.45 -4.59
C GLU A 146 -4.43 -14.55 -5.82
N ALA A 147 -3.96 -13.31 -5.67
CA ALA A 147 -3.96 -12.33 -6.73
C ALA A 147 -2.91 -11.25 -6.50
N ILE A 148 -2.45 -10.66 -7.59
CA ILE A 148 -1.58 -9.49 -7.60
C ILE A 148 -2.28 -8.42 -8.44
N THR A 149 -2.53 -7.26 -7.84
CA THR A 149 -3.14 -6.13 -8.53
C THR A 149 -2.13 -4.99 -8.59
N VAL A 150 -1.81 -4.55 -9.79
CA VAL A 150 -0.88 -3.45 -10.02
C VAL A 150 -1.52 -2.42 -10.92
N MET A 151 -1.14 -1.14 -10.72
CA MET A 151 -1.48 -0.09 -11.66
C MET A 151 -0.36 0.04 -12.68
N VAL A 152 -0.71 0.02 -13.95
CA VAL A 152 0.21 0.15 -15.07
C VAL A 152 -0.16 1.35 -15.95
#